data_5d0172a5ff13b9f3e3ec92794016b5b3
#
_entry.id   5d0172a5ff13b9f3e3ec92794016b5b3
#
_cell.length_a   1.000
_cell.length_b   1.000
_cell.length_c   1.000
_cell.angle_alpha   90.00
_cell.angle_beta   90.00
_cell.angle_gamma   90.00
#
_symmetry.space_group_name_H-M   'P 1'
#
loop_
_entity.id
_entity.type
_entity.pdbx_description
1 polymer ?
#
loop_
_entity_poly.entity_id
_entity_poly.type
_entity_poly.pdbx_seq_one_letter_code
_entity_poly.pdbx_strand_id
1 'polypeptide(L)'
;MNYADIKPNDSINGEGISVSLFVSGCTNCCKGCFNKETWDFNYGKEFTEKEMNYILDCINKNGVMRNFSLLGGDPMHKKNLPTCIQILKKVKEVYPNITTYVWTGYLYEDLLEEYGEEIFKDINVLIDGKFEIDKKDLTLPLRGSSNQRIIRLH
;
A
#
# COMPACT_ATOMS: atom_id res chain seq x y z
N MET A 1 -10.65 9.28 4.28
CA MET A 1 -10.07 7.92 4.26
C MET A 1 -9.74 7.48 5.67
N ASN A 2 -10.19 6.30 6.04
CA ASN A 2 -9.81 5.69 7.31
C ASN A 2 -8.61 4.74 7.12
N TYR A 3 -7.91 4.47 8.21
CA TYR A 3 -6.82 3.50 8.22
C TYR A 3 -6.96 2.55 9.40
N ALA A 4 -6.49 1.32 9.21
CA ALA A 4 -6.58 0.28 10.22
C ALA A 4 -5.38 0.29 11.17
N ASP A 5 -4.17 0.51 10.63
CA ASP A 5 -2.94 0.43 11.40
C ASP A 5 -1.78 1.12 10.70
N ILE A 6 -0.77 1.51 11.47
CA ILE A 6 0.53 1.95 10.97
C ILE A 6 1.59 1.13 11.71
N LYS A 7 2.37 0.34 10.97
CA LYS A 7 3.47 -0.45 11.52
C LYS A 7 4.80 0.24 11.23
N PRO A 8 5.46 0.81 12.24
CA PRO A 8 6.65 1.63 12.01
C PRO A 8 7.92 0.85 11.65
N ASN A 9 7.96 -0.46 11.92
CA ASN A 9 9.11 -1.32 11.65
C ASN A 9 8.63 -2.65 11.07
N ASP A 10 8.14 -2.62 9.85
CA ASP A 10 7.60 -3.81 9.17
C ASP A 10 8.67 -4.42 8.27
N SER A 11 9.02 -5.67 8.53
CA SER A 11 9.99 -6.44 7.73
C SER A 11 9.33 -7.40 6.74
N ILE A 12 8.01 -7.47 6.73
CA ILE A 12 7.23 -8.43 5.91
C ILE A 12 6.75 -7.77 4.61
N ASN A 13 6.19 -6.56 4.72
CA ASN A 13 5.57 -5.87 3.59
C ASN A 13 6.55 -4.89 2.96
N GLY A 14 7.38 -5.40 2.08
CA GLY A 14 8.42 -4.65 1.39
C GLY A 14 9.76 -5.38 1.47
N GLU A 15 10.74 -4.88 0.75
CA GLU A 15 12.12 -5.37 0.83
C GLU A 15 12.85 -4.55 1.91
N GLY A 16 13.47 -5.22 2.87
CA GLY A 16 14.07 -4.55 4.01
C GLY A 16 13.03 -4.11 5.04
N ILE A 17 13.26 -2.97 5.69
CA ILE A 17 12.35 -2.43 6.71
C ILE A 17 11.52 -1.31 6.12
N SER A 18 10.22 -1.35 6.37
CA SER A 18 9.26 -0.34 5.90
C SER A 18 8.44 0.23 7.04
N VAL A 19 7.99 1.46 6.86
CA VAL A 19 6.81 1.97 7.57
C VAL A 19 5.62 1.57 6.73
N SER A 20 4.71 0.79 7.30
CA SER A 20 3.57 0.25 6.55
C SER A 20 2.26 0.87 7.02
N LEU A 21 1.49 1.43 6.08
CA LEU A 21 0.16 1.99 6.31
C LEU A 21 -0.89 1.04 5.76
N PHE A 22 -1.78 0.60 6.65
CA PHE A 22 -2.92 -0.27 6.30
C PHE A 22 -4.18 0.58 6.21
N VAL A 23 -4.62 0.86 4.99
CA VAL A 23 -5.84 1.65 4.77
C VAL A 23 -7.09 0.80 4.95
N SER A 24 -8.22 1.44 5.20
CA SER A 24 -9.52 0.77 5.32
C SER A 24 -10.33 0.93 4.04
N GLY A 25 -11.10 -0.12 3.70
CA GLY A 25 -11.98 -0.12 2.55
C GLY A 25 -11.44 -0.91 1.37
N CYS A 26 -12.18 -1.95 1.03
CA CYS A 26 -11.88 -2.79 -0.13
C CYS A 26 -13.16 -3.45 -0.61
N THR A 27 -13.45 -3.36 -1.90
CA THR A 27 -14.63 -4.01 -2.53
C THR A 27 -14.28 -5.33 -3.20
N ASN A 28 -13.01 -5.74 -3.18
CA ASN A 28 -12.58 -6.98 -3.83
C ASN A 28 -13.12 -8.23 -3.13
N CYS A 29 -13.30 -8.19 -1.82
CA CYS A 29 -13.87 -9.28 -1.01
C CYS A 29 -13.25 -10.65 -1.32
N CYS A 30 -11.92 -10.70 -1.43
CA CYS A 30 -11.20 -11.92 -1.79
C CYS A 30 -11.42 -13.02 -0.77
N LYS A 31 -11.82 -14.20 -1.22
CA LYS A 31 -11.96 -15.37 -0.34
C LYS A 31 -10.60 -15.71 0.26
N GLY A 32 -10.56 -15.86 1.59
CA GLY A 32 -9.32 -16.15 2.32
C GLY A 32 -8.41 -14.94 2.51
N CYS A 33 -8.91 -13.74 2.29
CA CYS A 33 -8.15 -12.50 2.51
C CYS A 33 -7.65 -12.41 3.96
N PHE A 34 -6.39 -11.97 4.13
CA PHE A 34 -5.75 -11.84 5.43
C PHE A 34 -6.26 -10.64 6.24
N ASN A 35 -6.87 -9.64 5.58
CA ASN A 35 -7.27 -8.37 6.19
C ASN A 35 -8.78 -8.12 6.01
N LYS A 36 -9.63 -9.09 6.35
CA LYS A 36 -11.09 -8.98 6.19
C LYS A 36 -11.70 -7.79 6.91
N GLU A 37 -11.18 -7.45 8.08
CA GLU A 37 -11.64 -6.31 8.87
C GLU A 37 -11.45 -4.98 8.14
N THR A 38 -10.50 -4.92 7.22
CA THR A 38 -10.23 -3.70 6.42
C THR A 38 -11.12 -3.56 5.19
N TRP A 39 -12.09 -4.47 4.97
CA TRP A 39 -13.06 -4.31 3.89
C TRP A 39 -14.02 -3.13 4.13
N ASP A 40 -14.29 -2.82 5.40
CA ASP A 40 -15.16 -1.71 5.77
C ASP A 40 -14.41 -0.37 5.67
N PHE A 41 -14.90 0.54 4.84
CA PHE A 41 -14.32 1.87 4.66
C PHE A 41 -14.35 2.71 5.94
N ASN A 42 -15.21 2.39 6.89
CA ASN A 42 -15.32 3.08 8.18
C ASN A 42 -14.50 2.42 9.28
N TYR A 43 -13.81 1.32 8.98
CA TYR A 43 -12.99 0.63 9.96
C TYR A 43 -11.79 1.50 10.36
N GLY A 44 -11.42 1.44 11.64
CA GLY A 44 -10.25 2.12 12.15
C GLY A 44 -10.49 3.61 12.43
N LYS A 45 -9.49 4.42 12.15
CA LYS A 45 -9.47 5.85 12.45
C LYS A 45 -9.34 6.68 11.18
N GLU A 46 -9.80 7.92 11.23
CA GLU A 46 -9.60 8.86 10.12
C GLU A 46 -8.11 9.18 9.94
N PHE A 47 -7.63 9.12 8.71
CA PHE A 47 -6.27 9.53 8.37
C PHE A 47 -6.21 11.05 8.27
N THR A 48 -5.41 11.66 9.13
CA THR A 48 -5.25 13.11 9.21
C THR A 48 -3.79 13.50 9.01
N GLU A 49 -3.53 14.81 9.02
CA GLU A 49 -2.16 15.33 8.95
C GLU A 49 -1.29 14.83 10.10
N LYS A 50 -1.88 14.55 11.26
CA LYS A 50 -1.18 13.96 12.41
C LYS A 50 -0.55 12.61 12.04
N GLU A 51 -1.31 11.73 11.38
CA GLU A 51 -0.80 10.44 10.91
C GLU A 51 0.26 10.62 9.83
N MET A 52 0.08 11.58 8.93
CA MET A 52 1.08 11.87 7.90
C MET A 52 2.42 12.27 8.53
N ASN A 53 2.40 13.16 9.51
CA ASN A 53 3.61 13.58 10.22
C ASN A 53 4.24 12.43 10.99
N TYR A 54 3.44 11.57 11.60
CA TYR A 54 3.93 10.38 12.29
C TYR A 54 4.66 9.44 11.34
N ILE A 55 4.10 9.19 10.16
CA ILE A 55 4.75 8.35 9.13
C ILE A 55 6.09 8.95 8.72
N LEU A 56 6.13 10.24 8.43
CA LEU A 56 7.37 10.92 8.03
C LEU A 56 8.46 10.83 9.11
N ASP A 57 8.08 10.99 10.38
CA ASP A 57 9.01 10.85 11.50
C ASP A 57 9.53 9.42 11.63
N CYS A 58 8.66 8.42 11.43
CA CYS A 58 9.04 7.01 11.54
C CYS A 58 10.01 6.58 10.44
N ILE A 59 9.90 7.12 9.23
CA ILE A 59 10.74 6.72 8.09
C ILE A 59 12.23 6.91 8.40
N ASN A 60 12.61 7.99 9.07
CA ASN A 60 14.01 8.27 9.40
C ASN A 60 14.28 8.26 10.91
N LYS A 61 13.54 7.49 11.67
CA LYS A 61 13.71 7.44 13.12
C LYS A 61 15.02 6.78 13.50
N ASN A 62 15.74 7.39 14.45
CA ASN A 62 17.03 6.92 14.96
C ASN A 62 18.11 6.78 13.86
N GLY A 63 18.02 7.59 12.80
CA GLY A 63 18.97 7.54 11.70
C GLY A 63 18.88 6.32 10.79
N VAL A 64 17.86 5.49 10.97
CA VAL A 64 17.61 4.32 10.13
C VAL A 64 16.54 4.68 9.11
N MET A 65 16.95 4.79 7.84
CA MET A 65 16.03 5.10 6.75
C MET A 65 15.22 3.87 6.37
N ARG A 66 13.90 4.00 6.39
CA ARG A 66 12.95 2.93 6.05
C ARG A 66 12.26 3.24 4.74
N ASN A 67 11.81 2.19 4.07
CA ASN A 67 10.92 2.33 2.92
C ASN A 67 9.47 2.58 3.38
N PHE A 68 8.58 2.85 2.45
CA PHE A 68 7.17 3.06 2.74
C PHE A 68 6.32 2.05 1.98
N SER A 69 5.41 1.40 2.70
CA SER A 69 4.50 0.40 2.15
C SER A 69 3.06 0.78 2.41
N LEU A 70 2.24 0.74 1.37
CA LEU A 70 0.84 1.15 1.39
C LEU A 70 -0.03 -0.03 0.98
N LEU A 71 -0.83 -0.52 1.91
CA LEU A 71 -1.63 -1.72 1.72
C LEU A 71 -2.85 -1.69 2.66
N GLY A 72 -3.43 -2.84 2.97
CA GLY A 72 -4.54 -2.97 3.91
C GLY A 72 -5.79 -3.45 3.21
N GLY A 73 -6.83 -2.61 3.13
CA GLY A 73 -7.93 -2.70 2.20
C GLY A 73 -7.40 -2.51 0.78
N ASP A 74 -7.89 -1.53 0.06
CA ASP A 74 -7.33 -1.24 -1.25
C ASP A 74 -6.99 0.25 -1.40
N PRO A 75 -5.68 0.59 -1.45
CA PRO A 75 -5.24 1.96 -1.64
C PRO A 75 -5.68 2.57 -2.99
N MET A 76 -5.91 1.73 -3.99
CA MET A 76 -6.27 2.18 -5.34
C MET A 76 -7.79 2.24 -5.57
N HIS A 77 -8.61 1.88 -4.56
CA HIS A 77 -10.04 2.08 -4.65
C HIS A 77 -10.34 3.58 -4.78
N LYS A 78 -11.30 3.95 -5.63
CA LYS A 78 -11.63 5.35 -5.93
C LYS A 78 -11.86 6.23 -4.69
N LYS A 79 -12.36 5.65 -3.59
CA LYS A 79 -12.58 6.38 -2.33
C LYS A 79 -11.28 6.66 -1.58
N ASN A 80 -10.26 5.83 -1.74
CA ASN A 80 -8.97 5.95 -1.06
C ASN A 80 -7.91 6.62 -1.92
N LEU A 81 -8.02 6.48 -3.23
CA LEU A 81 -6.98 6.87 -4.19
C LEU A 81 -6.52 8.33 -4.05
N PRO A 82 -7.41 9.34 -3.95
CA PRO A 82 -6.95 10.73 -3.83
C PRO A 82 -6.05 10.98 -2.63
N THR A 83 -6.41 10.43 -1.47
CA THR A 83 -5.62 10.56 -0.24
C THR A 83 -4.31 9.80 -0.37
N CYS A 84 -4.34 8.58 -0.93
CA CYS A 84 -3.15 7.76 -1.10
C CYS A 84 -2.14 8.41 -2.04
N ILE A 85 -2.58 9.03 -3.11
CA ILE A 85 -1.71 9.80 -4.02
C ILE A 85 -1.01 10.94 -3.27
N GLN A 86 -1.74 11.67 -2.44
CA GLN A 86 -1.17 12.77 -1.65
C GLN A 86 -0.14 12.26 -0.63
N ILE A 87 -0.41 11.12 0.01
CA ILE A 87 0.51 10.51 0.95
C ILE A 87 1.81 10.11 0.25
N LEU A 88 1.71 9.42 -0.88
CA LEU A 88 2.87 8.99 -1.65
C LEU A 88 3.69 10.18 -2.14
N LYS A 89 3.03 11.21 -2.62
CA LYS A 89 3.68 12.44 -3.05
C LYS A 89 4.46 13.09 -1.91
N LYS A 90 3.85 13.22 -0.75
CA LYS A 90 4.49 13.82 0.43
C LYS A 90 5.69 13.01 0.90
N VAL A 91 5.56 11.69 0.94
CA VAL A 91 6.66 10.79 1.31
C VAL A 91 7.84 10.97 0.36
N LYS A 92 7.60 11.02 -0.95
CA LYS A 92 8.67 11.18 -1.94
C LYS A 92 9.25 12.59 -1.97
N GLU A 93 8.47 13.61 -1.63
CA GLU A 93 9.01 14.98 -1.48
C GLU A 93 10.02 15.07 -0.36
N VAL A 94 9.74 14.41 0.77
CA VAL A 94 10.62 14.46 1.96
C VAL A 94 11.77 13.45 1.82
N TYR A 95 11.49 12.26 1.28
CA TYR A 95 12.45 11.16 1.18
C TYR A 95 12.50 10.61 -0.25
N PRO A 96 13.12 11.33 -1.21
CA PRO A 96 13.07 10.95 -2.63
C PRO A 96 13.79 9.63 -2.95
N ASN A 97 14.68 9.16 -2.08
CA ASN A 97 15.53 7.99 -2.35
C ASN A 97 15.00 6.69 -1.77
N ILE A 98 13.94 6.72 -0.96
CA ILE A 98 13.36 5.47 -0.44
C ILE A 98 12.49 4.81 -1.50
N THR A 99 12.22 3.51 -1.31
CA THR A 99 11.32 2.75 -2.19
C THR A 99 9.90 2.79 -1.62
N THR A 100 8.94 3.05 -2.48
CA THR A 100 7.52 3.00 -2.14
C THR A 100 6.87 1.79 -2.77
N TYR A 101 6.15 1.02 -1.95
CA TYR A 101 5.44 -0.20 -2.34
C TYR A 101 3.93 0.03 -2.17
N VAL A 102 3.15 -0.41 -3.16
CA VAL A 102 1.69 -0.35 -3.08
C VAL A 102 1.10 -1.69 -3.47
N TRP A 103 0.18 -2.20 -2.67
CA TRP A 103 -0.60 -3.41 -2.96
C TRP A 103 -2.01 -3.02 -3.35
N THR A 104 -2.50 -3.62 -4.44
CA THR A 104 -3.88 -3.42 -4.90
C THR A 104 -4.45 -4.71 -5.48
N GLY A 105 -5.74 -4.89 -5.35
CA GLY A 105 -6.46 -5.98 -6.02
C GLY A 105 -6.80 -5.68 -7.47
N TYR A 106 -6.67 -4.41 -7.90
CA TYR A 106 -6.89 -4.03 -9.30
C TYR A 106 -5.68 -4.40 -10.16
N LEU A 107 -5.89 -4.56 -11.45
CA LEU A 107 -4.80 -4.77 -12.40
C LEU A 107 -4.18 -3.43 -12.82
N TYR A 108 -2.87 -3.40 -12.99
CA TYR A 108 -2.14 -2.22 -13.41
C TYR A 108 -2.73 -1.62 -14.70
N GLU A 109 -3.01 -2.47 -15.69
CA GLU A 109 -3.54 -2.05 -17.00
C GLU A 109 -4.91 -1.37 -16.86
N ASP A 110 -5.77 -1.87 -15.98
CA ASP A 110 -7.09 -1.29 -15.74
C ASP A 110 -6.98 0.08 -15.06
N LEU A 111 -6.09 0.21 -14.09
CA LEU A 111 -5.82 1.48 -13.40
C LEU A 111 -5.21 2.50 -14.36
N LEU A 112 -4.30 2.05 -15.23
CA LEU A 112 -3.66 2.91 -16.22
C LEU A 112 -4.69 3.46 -17.21
N GLU A 113 -5.61 2.61 -17.68
CA GLU A 113 -6.69 3.01 -18.60
C GLU A 113 -7.64 4.01 -17.94
N GLU A 114 -8.02 3.78 -16.67
CA GLU A 114 -9.00 4.62 -15.98
C GLU A 114 -8.42 5.96 -15.52
N TYR A 115 -7.19 5.97 -14.99
CA TYR A 115 -6.61 7.14 -14.32
C TYR A 115 -5.38 7.74 -15.01
N GLY A 116 -4.74 7.01 -15.93
CA GLY A 116 -3.51 7.44 -16.59
C GLY A 116 -2.25 7.17 -15.75
N GLU A 117 -1.10 7.57 -16.30
CA GLU A 117 0.21 7.30 -15.70
C GLU A 117 0.50 8.09 -14.44
N GLU A 118 -0.11 9.26 -14.29
CA GLU A 118 0.22 10.22 -13.24
C GLU A 118 0.04 9.66 -11.83
N ILE A 119 -0.94 8.76 -11.64
CA ILE A 119 -1.17 8.15 -10.33
C ILE A 119 -0.01 7.27 -9.86
N PHE A 120 0.83 6.82 -10.78
CA PHE A 120 1.94 5.89 -10.48
C PHE A 120 3.28 6.58 -10.29
N LYS A 121 3.38 7.89 -10.47
CA LYS A 121 4.70 8.56 -10.50
C LYS A 121 5.49 8.44 -9.21
N ASP A 122 4.82 8.34 -8.06
CA ASP A 122 5.44 8.22 -6.75
C ASP A 122 5.44 6.77 -6.21
N ILE A 123 5.12 5.79 -7.06
CA ILE A 123 5.13 4.37 -6.75
C ILE A 123 6.32 3.71 -7.43
N ASN A 124 7.22 3.14 -6.65
CA ASN A 124 8.34 2.39 -7.20
C ASN A 124 7.95 0.97 -7.56
N VAL A 125 7.21 0.29 -6.70
CA VAL A 125 6.82 -1.11 -6.87
C VAL A 125 5.34 -1.26 -6.61
N LEU A 126 4.62 -1.77 -7.61
CA LEU A 126 3.19 -2.07 -7.50
C LEU A 126 3.01 -3.59 -7.48
N ILE A 127 2.32 -4.08 -6.45
CA ILE A 127 1.91 -5.49 -6.38
C ILE A 127 0.42 -5.52 -6.70
N ASP A 128 0.07 -6.07 -7.86
CA ASP A 128 -1.29 -6.00 -8.39
C ASP A 128 -1.97 -7.36 -8.46
N GLY A 129 -3.29 -7.33 -8.59
CA GLY A 129 -4.12 -8.51 -8.74
C GLY A 129 -4.76 -8.95 -7.42
N LYS A 130 -5.96 -9.52 -7.53
CA LYS A 130 -6.71 -10.00 -6.38
C LYS A 130 -6.05 -11.23 -5.79
N PHE A 131 -6.07 -11.34 -4.44
CA PHE A 131 -5.68 -12.57 -3.78
C PHE A 131 -6.62 -13.71 -4.18
N GLU A 132 -6.05 -14.81 -4.66
CA GLU A 132 -6.80 -16.02 -5.04
C GLU A 132 -6.36 -17.18 -4.14
N ILE A 133 -7.29 -17.67 -3.31
CA ILE A 133 -6.98 -18.72 -2.32
C ILE A 133 -6.44 -19.99 -2.97
N ASP A 134 -6.89 -20.32 -4.18
CA ASP A 134 -6.45 -21.52 -4.91
C ASP A 134 -5.00 -21.41 -5.40
N LYS A 135 -4.45 -20.20 -5.44
CA LYS A 135 -3.08 -19.91 -5.86
C LYS A 135 -2.23 -19.40 -4.70
N LYS A 136 -2.73 -19.55 -3.46
CA LYS A 136 -2.01 -19.14 -2.25
C LYS A 136 -0.66 -19.85 -2.16
N ASP A 137 0.40 -19.08 -1.93
CA ASP A 137 1.75 -19.57 -1.78
C ASP A 137 2.54 -18.65 -0.85
N LEU A 138 2.73 -19.06 0.39
CA LEU A 138 3.42 -18.29 1.41
C LEU A 138 4.93 -18.20 1.20
N THR A 139 5.48 -18.96 0.23
CA THR A 139 6.91 -18.89 -0.12
C THR A 139 7.22 -17.76 -1.09
N LEU A 140 6.20 -17.13 -1.71
CA LEU A 140 6.41 -16.07 -2.67
C LEU A 140 6.76 -14.75 -1.96
N PRO A 141 7.74 -14.00 -2.48
CA PRO A 141 8.05 -12.68 -1.94
C PRO A 141 6.94 -11.67 -2.26
N LEU A 142 6.61 -10.81 -1.31
CA LEU A 142 5.74 -9.64 -1.46
C LEU A 142 4.29 -9.89 -1.88
N ARG A 143 3.85 -11.13 -2.05
CA ARG A 143 2.50 -11.44 -2.53
C ARG A 143 1.95 -12.69 -1.86
N GLY A 144 0.64 -12.79 -1.79
CA GLY A 144 -0.04 -13.91 -1.15
C GLY A 144 -0.41 -15.06 -2.08
N SER A 145 -0.51 -14.80 -3.39
CA SER A 145 -0.88 -15.80 -4.39
C SER A 145 -0.11 -15.61 -5.69
N SER A 146 0.06 -16.70 -6.44
CA SER A 146 0.93 -16.72 -7.62
C SER A 146 0.43 -15.89 -8.80
N ASN A 147 -0.86 -15.57 -8.84
CA ASN A 147 -1.44 -14.72 -9.87
C ASN A 147 -1.11 -13.23 -9.68
N GLN A 148 -0.72 -12.82 -8.49
CA GLN A 148 -0.35 -11.43 -8.21
C GLN A 148 1.04 -11.15 -8.79
N ARG A 149 1.22 -9.94 -9.31
CA ARG A 149 2.45 -9.55 -9.99
C ARG A 149 3.22 -8.52 -9.17
N ILE A 150 4.54 -8.57 -9.25
CA ILE A 150 5.43 -7.52 -8.73
C ILE A 150 5.87 -6.69 -9.93
N ILE A 151 5.38 -5.46 -10.01
CA ILE A 151 5.66 -4.55 -11.13
C ILE A 151 6.56 -3.43 -10.64
N ARG A 152 7.77 -3.39 -11.17
CA ARG A 152 8.74 -2.33 -10.84
C ARG A 152 8.57 -1.18 -11.82
N LEU A 153 8.03 -0.06 -11.34
CA LEU A 153 7.65 1.09 -12.16
C LEU A 153 8.79 2.11 -12.30
N HIS A 154 9.60 2.23 -11.29
CA HIS A 154 10.71 3.19 -11.27
C HIS A 154 11.95 2.66 -10.58
#